data_acefc8ec85f4bc54a59e6034a1605d01
#
_entry.id   acefc8ec85f4bc54a59e6034a1605d01
#
_cell.length_a   1.000
_cell.length_b   1.000
_cell.length_c   1.000
_cell.angle_alpha   90.00
_cell.angle_beta   90.00
_cell.angle_gamma   90.00
#
_symmetry.space_group_name_H-M   'P 1'
#
loop_
_entity.id
_entity.type
_entity.pdbx_description
1 polymer ?
#
loop_
_entity_poly.entity_id
_entity_poly.type
_entity_poly.pdbx_seq_one_letter_code
_entity_poly.pdbx_strand_id
1 'polypeptide(L)'
;MGNRDASYACGAIGMWDPGDPREDEYREWIREAGRRMRPFSTGGNYVNFQTADESQDRVRAAYGDNYDRLAAIKRAYDPRNLFRSNRNVPPARA
;
A
#
# COMPACT_ATOMS: atom_id res chain seq x y z
N MET A 1 -2.71 -8.50 -9.27
CA MET A 1 -1.56 -7.58 -9.16
C MET A 1 -1.59 -6.61 -10.33
N GLY A 2 -1.65 -5.30 -10.04
CA GLY A 2 -1.87 -4.25 -11.05
C GLY A 2 -0.62 -3.74 -11.76
N ASN A 3 0.59 -4.12 -11.30
CA ASN A 3 1.85 -3.54 -11.77
C ASN A 3 2.76 -4.58 -12.42
N ARG A 4 2.19 -5.44 -13.25
CA ARG A 4 2.95 -6.53 -13.91
C ARG A 4 3.92 -6.06 -14.98
N ASP A 5 3.75 -4.85 -15.48
CA ASP A 5 4.62 -4.21 -16.45
C ASP A 5 5.90 -3.61 -15.86
N ALA A 6 5.96 -3.47 -14.54
CA ALA A 6 7.16 -3.02 -13.85
C ALA A 6 8.23 -4.12 -13.83
N SER A 7 9.47 -3.75 -14.17
CA SER A 7 10.59 -4.70 -14.28
C SER A 7 11.22 -5.01 -12.93
N TYR A 8 11.13 -4.10 -11.96
CA TYR A 8 11.79 -4.20 -10.66
C TYR A 8 10.88 -3.77 -9.52
N ALA A 9 11.07 -4.37 -8.35
CA ALA A 9 10.55 -3.87 -7.09
C ALA A 9 11.71 -3.33 -6.26
N CYS A 10 11.54 -2.16 -5.67
CA CYS A 10 12.56 -1.53 -4.83
C CYS A 10 11.92 -1.07 -3.53
N GLY A 11 12.63 -1.24 -2.43
CA GLY A 11 12.15 -0.83 -1.11
C GLY A 11 13.28 -0.50 -0.15
N ALA A 12 12.98 0.31 0.86
CA ALA A 12 13.86 0.59 1.98
C ALA A 12 13.35 -0.21 3.19
N ILE A 13 14.24 -0.99 3.80
CA ILE A 13 13.93 -1.86 4.93
C ILE A 13 14.87 -1.51 6.08
N GLY A 14 14.30 -1.37 7.28
CA GLY A 14 15.07 -1.21 8.50
C GLY A 14 14.74 -2.30 9.50
N MET A 15 15.73 -2.72 10.27
CA MET A 15 15.57 -3.66 11.39
C MET A 15 16.31 -3.10 12.60
N TRP A 16 15.68 -3.19 13.76
CA TRP A 16 16.27 -2.75 15.03
C TRP A 16 15.73 -3.59 16.19
N ASP A 17 16.44 -3.54 17.32
CA ASP A 17 15.99 -4.24 18.51
C ASP A 17 14.75 -3.59 19.13
N PRO A 18 13.82 -4.37 19.68
CA PRO A 18 12.67 -3.82 20.39
C PRO A 18 13.13 -2.90 21.54
N GLY A 19 12.53 -1.71 21.61
CA GLY A 19 12.87 -0.74 22.64
C GLY A 19 14.11 0.10 22.36
N ASP A 20 14.70 0.01 21.17
CA ASP A 20 15.81 0.87 20.76
C ASP A 20 15.37 2.34 20.84
N PRO A 21 16.09 3.22 21.59
CA PRO A 21 15.71 4.62 21.76
C PRO A 21 15.77 5.44 20.47
N ARG A 22 16.40 4.92 19.40
CA ARG A 22 16.49 5.57 18.09
C ARG A 22 15.45 5.06 17.09
N GLU A 23 14.43 4.33 17.54
CA GLU A 23 13.39 3.77 16.66
C GLU A 23 12.75 4.82 15.77
N ASP A 24 12.41 5.99 16.31
CA ASP A 24 11.78 7.06 15.53
C ASP A 24 12.68 7.60 14.43
N GLU A 25 13.99 7.68 14.68
CA GLU A 25 14.98 8.07 13.67
C GLU A 25 15.03 7.06 12.51
N TYR A 26 15.00 5.77 12.83
CA TYR A 26 15.03 4.69 11.83
C TYR A 26 13.76 4.71 10.98
N ARG A 27 12.60 4.92 11.60
CA ARG A 27 11.33 5.04 10.89
C ARG A 27 11.32 6.24 9.94
N GLU A 28 11.82 7.38 10.39
CA GLU A 28 11.90 8.59 9.56
C GLU A 28 12.88 8.41 8.40
N TRP A 29 13.99 7.74 8.62
CA TRP A 29 14.93 7.41 7.55
C TRP A 29 14.28 6.57 6.44
N ILE A 30 13.52 5.54 6.83
CA ILE A 30 12.80 4.69 5.88
C ILE A 30 11.76 5.51 5.08
N ARG A 31 11.01 6.36 5.75
CA ARG A 31 10.02 7.24 5.10
C ARG A 31 10.68 8.21 4.13
N GLU A 32 11.79 8.79 4.50
CA GLU A 32 12.55 9.69 3.64
C GLU A 32 13.11 8.98 2.42
N ALA A 33 13.67 7.79 2.60
CA ALA A 33 14.13 6.95 1.50
C ALA A 33 12.99 6.66 0.51
N GLY A 34 11.80 6.33 1.00
CA GLY A 34 10.61 6.14 0.19
C GLY A 34 10.21 7.39 -0.59
N ARG A 35 10.20 8.55 0.07
CA ARG A 35 9.90 9.84 -0.58
C ARG A 35 10.87 10.14 -1.73
N ARG A 36 12.17 9.91 -1.51
CA ARG A 36 13.20 10.16 -2.53
C ARG A 36 13.14 9.19 -3.71
N MET A 37 12.65 7.97 -3.49
CA MET A 37 12.53 6.97 -4.54
C MET A 37 11.28 7.16 -5.41
N ARG A 38 10.23 7.79 -4.90
CA ARG A 38 8.94 7.95 -5.60
C ARG A 38 9.04 8.56 -7.00
N PRO A 39 9.81 9.63 -7.26
CA PRO A 39 9.89 10.23 -8.58
C PRO A 39 10.40 9.27 -9.67
N PHE A 40 11.10 8.22 -9.27
CA PHE A 40 11.69 7.22 -10.17
C PHE A 40 10.82 5.97 -10.32
N SER A 41 9.70 5.88 -9.62
CA SER A 41 8.82 4.71 -9.63
C SER A 41 7.67 4.88 -10.62
N THR A 42 7.03 3.76 -10.99
CA THR A 42 5.80 3.76 -11.78
C THR A 42 4.57 4.18 -10.97
N GLY A 43 4.72 4.44 -9.67
CA GLY A 43 3.65 4.78 -8.74
C GLY A 43 2.94 3.59 -8.10
N GLY A 44 3.16 2.37 -8.62
CA GLY A 44 2.56 1.16 -8.08
C GLY A 44 3.33 0.58 -6.88
N ASN A 45 2.70 -0.39 -6.23
CA ASN A 45 3.34 -1.15 -5.15
C ASN A 45 2.69 -2.53 -5.03
N TYR A 46 3.30 -3.38 -4.21
CA TYR A 46 2.76 -4.72 -3.92
C TYR A 46 2.01 -4.67 -2.58
N VAL A 47 0.71 -4.99 -2.62
CA VAL A 47 -0.19 -4.83 -1.47
C VAL A 47 0.26 -5.60 -0.22
N ASN A 48 0.89 -6.77 -0.39
CA ASN A 48 1.36 -7.58 0.72
C ASN A 48 2.54 -6.96 1.48
N PHE A 49 3.22 -5.98 0.89
CA PHE A 49 4.33 -5.25 1.51
C PHE A 49 3.90 -3.89 2.07
N GLN A 50 2.63 -3.54 1.95
CA GLN A 50 2.11 -2.31 2.52
C GLN A 50 1.99 -2.41 4.03
N THR A 51 2.31 -1.33 4.72
CA THR A 51 2.12 -1.18 6.17
C THR A 51 0.69 -0.71 6.49
N ALA A 52 0.29 -0.82 7.75
CA ALA A 52 -1.05 -0.45 8.19
C ALA A 52 -1.36 1.06 8.04
N ASP A 53 -0.33 1.89 8.01
CA ASP A 53 -0.42 3.35 7.90
C ASP A 53 -0.41 3.87 6.44
N GLU A 54 -0.40 2.97 5.46
CA GLU A 54 -0.48 3.37 4.04
C GLU A 54 -1.81 4.06 3.73
N SER A 55 -1.74 5.12 2.93
CA SER A 55 -2.93 5.84 2.49
C SER A 55 -3.77 4.99 1.52
N GLN A 56 -5.06 5.35 1.39
CA GLN A 56 -5.96 4.69 0.44
C GLN A 56 -5.49 4.86 -1.01
N ASP A 57 -4.83 5.96 -1.34
CA ASP A 57 -4.25 6.16 -2.67
C ASP A 57 -3.15 5.15 -2.97
N ARG A 58 -2.37 4.76 -1.98
CA ARG A 58 -1.35 3.71 -2.12
C ARG A 58 -1.98 2.33 -2.27
N VAL A 59 -3.06 2.04 -1.56
CA VAL A 59 -3.83 0.81 -1.75
C VAL A 59 -4.41 0.76 -3.15
N ARG A 60 -5.00 1.86 -3.63
CA ARG A 60 -5.50 1.97 -4.99
C ARG A 60 -4.40 1.73 -6.02
N ALA A 61 -3.23 2.33 -5.84
CA ALA A 61 -2.08 2.16 -6.73
C ALA A 61 -1.59 0.72 -6.80
N ALA A 62 -1.70 -0.06 -5.73
CA ALA A 62 -1.32 -1.48 -5.71
C ALA A 62 -2.18 -2.34 -6.63
N TYR A 63 -3.45 -2.00 -6.78
CA TYR A 63 -4.38 -2.71 -7.66
C TYR A 63 -4.45 -2.10 -9.08
N GLY A 64 -4.02 -0.85 -9.24
CA GLY A 64 -4.02 -0.16 -10.53
C GLY A 64 -5.42 -0.13 -11.17
N ASP A 65 -5.51 -0.48 -12.45
CA ASP A 65 -6.77 -0.46 -13.21
C ASP A 65 -7.82 -1.46 -12.69
N ASN A 66 -7.42 -2.41 -11.86
CA ASN A 66 -8.34 -3.39 -11.28
C ASN A 66 -9.10 -2.85 -10.07
N TYR A 67 -8.70 -1.71 -9.50
CA TYR A 67 -9.29 -1.20 -8.25
C TYR A 67 -10.79 -0.95 -8.36
N ASP A 68 -11.22 -0.24 -9.38
CA ASP A 68 -12.64 0.10 -9.55
C ASP A 68 -13.51 -1.14 -9.75
N ARG A 69 -13.01 -2.12 -10.49
CA ARG A 69 -13.68 -3.42 -10.65
C ARG A 69 -13.77 -4.17 -9.31
N LEU A 70 -12.70 -4.18 -8.53
CA LEU A 70 -12.71 -4.81 -7.21
C LEU A 70 -13.70 -4.13 -6.26
N ALA A 71 -13.76 -2.79 -6.28
CA ALA A 71 -14.72 -2.02 -5.48
C ALA A 71 -16.18 -2.32 -5.89
N ALA A 72 -16.45 -2.50 -7.18
CA ALA A 72 -17.77 -2.87 -7.68
C ALA A 72 -18.15 -4.30 -7.24
N ILE A 73 -17.24 -5.25 -7.33
CA ILE A 73 -17.44 -6.62 -6.83
C ILE A 73 -17.68 -6.59 -5.32
N LYS A 74 -16.88 -5.84 -4.58
CA LYS A 74 -17.03 -5.67 -3.14
C LYS A 74 -18.41 -5.15 -2.78
N ARG A 75 -18.93 -4.16 -3.53
CA ARG A 75 -20.27 -3.65 -3.35
C ARG A 75 -21.35 -4.71 -3.56
N ALA A 76 -21.18 -5.57 -4.57
CA ALA A 76 -22.16 -6.61 -4.88
C ALA A 76 -22.24 -7.69 -3.79
N TYR A 77 -21.09 -8.09 -3.23
CA TYR A 77 -21.00 -9.22 -2.30
C TYR A 77 -20.90 -8.82 -0.83
N ASP A 78 -20.34 -7.68 -0.54
CA ASP A 78 -20.17 -7.17 0.83
C ASP A 78 -20.43 -5.65 0.92
N PRO A 79 -21.66 -5.21 0.63
CA PRO A 79 -21.98 -3.77 0.58
C PRO A 79 -21.81 -3.04 1.91
N ARG A 80 -21.86 -3.77 3.04
CA ARG A 80 -21.65 -3.22 4.39
C ARG A 80 -20.20 -3.24 4.84
N ASN A 81 -19.29 -3.74 3.99
CA ASN A 81 -17.87 -3.80 4.29
C ASN A 81 -17.57 -4.54 5.60
N LEU A 82 -18.21 -5.70 5.82
CA LEU A 82 -18.02 -6.52 7.00
C LEU A 82 -16.65 -7.18 7.00
N PHE A 83 -16.19 -7.64 5.85
CA PHE A 83 -14.87 -8.25 5.65
C PHE A 83 -13.89 -7.16 5.22
N ARG A 84 -13.06 -6.72 6.14
CA ARG A 84 -12.09 -5.65 5.90
C ARG A 84 -10.78 -5.90 6.64
N SER A 85 -9.72 -5.38 6.06
CA SER A 85 -8.38 -5.40 6.65
C SER A 85 -7.73 -4.02 6.50
N ASN A 86 -6.49 -3.87 6.96
CA ASN A 86 -5.76 -2.61 6.88
C ASN A 86 -5.61 -2.07 5.43
N ARG A 87 -5.62 -2.97 4.43
CA ARG A 87 -5.46 -2.63 3.02
C ARG A 87 -6.76 -2.89 2.26
N ASN A 88 -7.84 -2.52 2.87
CA ASN A 88 -9.17 -2.79 2.37
C ASN A 88 -9.45 -2.04 1.07
N VAL A 89 -10.17 -2.71 0.15
CA VAL A 89 -10.85 -2.06 -0.98
C VAL A 89 -12.30 -1.86 -0.54
N PRO A 90 -12.72 -0.62 -0.20
CA PRO A 90 -14.08 -0.37 0.22
C PRO A 90 -15.07 -0.60 -0.93
N PRO A 91 -16.37 -0.90 -0.63
CA PRO A 91 -17.39 -1.01 -1.64
C PRO A 91 -17.52 0.28 -2.45
N ALA A 92 -17.72 0.15 -3.76
CA ALA A 92 -17.98 1.30 -4.62
C ALA A 92 -19.22 2.05 -4.15
N ARG A 93 -19.18 3.38 -4.23
CA ARG A 93 -20.35 4.22 -3.98
C ARG A 93 -21.42 4.00 -5.05
N ALA A 94 -22.65 4.23 -4.66
CA ALA A 94 -23.78 4.10 -5.59
C ALA A 94 -23.70 5.09 -6.75
#